data_18b9fea07f063ce1bcc4e7cd1f30b3ee
#
_entry.id   18b9fea07f063ce1bcc4e7cd1f30b3ee
#
_cell.length_a   1.000
_cell.length_b   1.000
_cell.length_c   1.000
_cell.angle_alpha   90.00
_cell.angle_beta   90.00
_cell.angle_gamma   90.00
#
_symmetry.space_group_name_H-M   'P 1'
#
loop_
_entity.id
_entity.type
_entity.pdbx_description
1 polymer ?
#
loop_
_entity_poly.entity_id
_entity_poly.type
_entity_poly.pdbx_seq_one_letter_code
_entity_poly.pdbx_strand_id
1 'polypeptide(L)'
;IRDDFYEALTEFGLCLKTALSSRSFFEDSSFSEQTIQTYKKDLRFLIALRHISRQDAQETVDYSSYEQQIRRLVDKHVIGNEVREPEGVYLVGSFGQNPETWSVEKTRNETDLIRTRLKRTIEQDLADDPYARQVFSEMLKQAIAEADALFDHPVKQYALFKSFESKVNKRDIDGIPEAIVSNARARAYYGTFRIALGEEYFQKLNKDEEVRFVDEAITIDGIVEQAVAEHSLNQQDIEAAIRKGLLPNLFGLIGMSKAKEVIDAVIQITRVGLSRRNR
;
A
#
# COMPACT_ATOMS: atom_id res chain seq x y z
N ILE A 1 -0.12 2.89 34.45
CA ILE A 1 -0.32 4.36 34.63
C ILE A 1 -0.46 5.07 33.28
N ARG A 2 0.45 4.90 32.30
CA ARG A 2 0.32 5.57 31.00
C ARG A 2 -0.83 5.00 30.19
N ASP A 3 -0.94 3.70 30.12
CA ASP A 3 -2.01 3.01 29.38
C ASP A 3 -3.38 3.36 29.97
N ASP A 4 -3.49 3.37 31.29
CA ASP A 4 -4.70 3.78 32.02
C ASP A 4 -5.07 5.23 31.69
N PHE A 5 -4.08 6.12 31.57
CA PHE A 5 -4.29 7.52 31.18
C PHE A 5 -4.78 7.62 29.72
N TYR A 6 -4.19 6.83 28.81
CA TYR A 6 -4.59 6.86 27.39
C TYR A 6 -6.01 6.32 27.19
N GLU A 7 -6.38 5.29 27.94
CA GLU A 7 -7.72 4.71 27.92
C GLU A 7 -8.76 5.70 28.47
N ALA A 8 -8.52 6.25 29.68
CA ALA A 8 -9.38 7.26 30.28
C ALA A 8 -9.56 8.51 29.41
N LEU A 9 -8.48 8.97 28.75
CA LEU A 9 -8.56 10.10 27.82
C LEU A 9 -9.40 9.78 26.59
N THR A 10 -9.32 8.55 26.08
CA THR A 10 -10.13 8.10 24.95
C THR A 10 -11.60 8.05 25.34
N GLU A 11 -11.93 7.49 26.51
CA GLU A 11 -13.31 7.48 27.02
C GLU A 11 -13.84 8.89 27.24
N PHE A 12 -13.05 9.78 27.87
CA PHE A 12 -13.44 11.18 28.05
C PHE A 12 -13.73 11.88 26.73
N GLY A 13 -12.91 11.66 25.71
CA GLY A 13 -13.11 12.21 24.37
C GLY A 13 -14.40 11.72 23.71
N LEU A 14 -14.69 10.43 23.84
CA LEU A 14 -15.93 9.82 23.32
C LEU A 14 -17.16 10.34 24.05
N CYS A 15 -17.14 10.38 25.38
CA CYS A 15 -18.23 10.90 26.21
C CYS A 15 -18.51 12.36 25.88
N LEU A 16 -17.50 13.20 25.83
CA LEU A 16 -17.65 14.62 25.52
C LEU A 16 -18.18 14.83 24.09
N LYS A 17 -17.71 14.06 23.11
CA LYS A 17 -18.22 14.10 21.73
C LYS A 17 -19.70 13.74 21.67
N THR A 18 -20.10 12.68 22.39
CA THR A 18 -21.50 12.23 22.45
C THR A 18 -22.37 13.27 23.16
N ALA A 19 -21.90 13.83 24.28
CA ALA A 19 -22.62 14.88 25.00
C ALA A 19 -22.81 16.13 24.13
N LEU A 20 -21.77 16.58 23.42
CA LEU A 20 -21.83 17.75 22.53
C LEU A 20 -22.72 17.54 21.30
N SER A 21 -23.10 16.31 20.97
CA SER A 21 -24.07 16.01 19.91
C SER A 21 -25.51 15.95 20.41
N SER A 22 -25.73 15.99 21.73
CA SER A 22 -27.04 15.89 22.36
C SER A 22 -27.61 17.28 22.76
N ARG A 23 -28.82 17.57 22.30
CA ARG A 23 -29.52 18.82 22.68
C ARG A 23 -29.80 18.90 24.18
N SER A 24 -30.15 17.78 24.80
CA SER A 24 -30.42 17.71 26.25
C SER A 24 -29.21 18.09 27.10
N PHE A 25 -27.98 17.89 26.63
CA PHE A 25 -26.79 18.28 27.34
C PHE A 25 -26.63 19.81 27.45
N PHE A 26 -27.08 20.56 26.45
CA PHE A 26 -27.05 22.02 26.46
C PHE A 26 -28.24 22.63 27.21
N GLU A 27 -29.31 21.88 27.38
CA GLU A 27 -30.50 22.31 28.12
C GLU A 27 -30.41 21.99 29.62
N ASP A 28 -29.42 21.17 30.04
CA ASP A 28 -29.17 20.80 31.43
C ASP A 28 -28.44 21.93 32.16
N SER A 29 -29.09 22.52 33.13
CA SER A 29 -28.56 23.61 33.97
C SER A 29 -27.28 23.23 34.77
N SER A 30 -27.01 21.93 34.95
CA SER A 30 -25.80 21.43 35.61
C SER A 30 -24.53 21.69 34.80
N PHE A 31 -24.65 21.90 33.47
CA PHE A 31 -23.53 22.12 32.55
C PHE A 31 -23.58 23.55 32.00
N SER A 32 -23.02 24.48 32.73
CA SER A 32 -22.88 25.85 32.23
C SER A 32 -21.98 25.92 30.99
N GLU A 33 -22.18 26.94 30.15
CA GLU A 33 -21.31 27.17 28.98
C GLU A 33 -19.82 27.25 29.35
N GLN A 34 -19.52 27.85 30.51
CA GLN A 34 -18.14 27.92 31.03
C GLN A 34 -17.59 26.53 31.36
N THR A 35 -18.42 25.64 31.95
CA THR A 35 -18.05 24.26 32.23
C THR A 35 -17.76 23.49 30.95
N ILE A 36 -18.59 23.67 29.93
CA ILE A 36 -18.39 23.03 28.60
C ILE A 36 -17.10 23.53 27.94
N GLN A 37 -16.80 24.81 28.00
CA GLN A 37 -15.55 25.39 27.48
C GLN A 37 -14.34 24.85 28.24
N THR A 38 -14.43 24.68 29.56
CA THR A 38 -13.37 24.08 30.37
C THR A 38 -13.10 22.63 29.92
N TYR A 39 -14.13 21.79 29.76
CA TYR A 39 -13.95 20.43 29.27
C TYR A 39 -13.30 20.37 27.88
N LYS A 40 -13.66 21.26 26.96
CA LYS A 40 -13.02 21.37 25.65
C LYS A 40 -11.56 21.77 25.74
N LYS A 41 -11.21 22.68 26.65
CA LYS A 41 -9.84 23.14 26.90
C LYS A 41 -9.00 22.01 27.52
N ASP A 42 -9.56 21.33 28.52
CA ASP A 42 -8.88 20.23 29.19
C ASP A 42 -8.64 19.05 28.24
N LEU A 43 -9.63 18.70 27.39
CA LEU A 43 -9.45 17.67 26.38
C LEU A 43 -8.30 18.01 25.41
N ARG A 44 -8.20 19.25 24.96
CA ARG A 44 -7.09 19.69 24.08
C ARG A 44 -5.74 19.60 24.79
N PHE A 45 -5.67 20.03 26.05
CA PHE A 45 -4.47 19.95 26.86
C PHE A 45 -4.03 18.49 27.08
N LEU A 46 -4.97 17.62 27.45
CA LEU A 46 -4.70 16.20 27.71
C LEU A 46 -4.30 15.45 26.43
N ILE A 47 -4.86 15.81 25.26
CA ILE A 47 -4.43 15.26 23.97
C ILE A 47 -2.97 15.68 23.68
N ALA A 48 -2.60 16.93 23.92
CA ALA A 48 -1.22 17.40 23.75
C ALA A 48 -0.27 16.69 24.73
N LEU A 49 -0.68 16.53 25.99
CA LEU A 49 0.09 15.79 27.00
C LEU A 49 0.30 14.32 26.59
N ARG A 50 -0.74 13.65 26.06
CA ARG A 50 -0.61 12.29 25.51
C ARG A 50 0.41 12.22 24.41
N HIS A 51 0.41 13.22 23.50
CA HIS A 51 1.35 13.27 22.39
C HIS A 51 2.79 13.37 22.89
N ILE A 52 3.07 14.29 23.83
CA ILE A 52 4.38 14.44 24.48
C ILE A 52 4.78 13.16 25.21
N SER A 53 3.87 12.59 26.01
CA SER A 53 4.13 11.35 26.75
C SER A 53 4.47 10.15 25.83
N ARG A 54 3.87 10.08 24.64
CA ARG A 54 4.20 9.07 23.64
C ARG A 54 5.56 9.29 22.98
N GLN A 55 5.93 10.55 22.76
CA GLN A 55 7.25 10.91 22.24
C GLN A 55 8.34 10.57 23.26
N ASP A 56 8.16 10.97 24.52
CA ASP A 56 9.11 10.68 25.61
C ASP A 56 9.28 9.18 25.86
N ALA A 57 8.21 8.40 25.62
CA ALA A 57 8.24 6.95 25.72
C ALA A 57 8.77 6.24 24.47
N GLN A 58 9.16 6.99 23.41
CA GLN A 58 9.56 6.46 22.11
C GLN A 58 8.47 5.60 21.42
N GLU A 59 7.21 5.74 21.81
CA GLU A 59 6.06 5.07 21.20
C GLU A 59 5.71 5.67 19.84
N THR A 60 6.06 6.95 19.62
CA THR A 60 5.95 7.66 18.33
C THR A 60 7.21 8.48 18.10
N VAL A 61 7.83 8.33 16.95
CA VAL A 61 8.94 9.20 16.54
C VAL A 61 8.36 10.42 15.85
N ASP A 62 8.58 11.61 16.41
CA ASP A 62 8.25 12.86 15.73
C ASP A 62 9.36 13.21 14.73
N TYR A 63 9.08 12.99 13.46
CA TYR A 63 9.99 13.32 12.36
C TYR A 63 9.92 14.79 11.94
N SER A 64 9.03 15.62 12.51
CA SER A 64 8.82 17.00 12.08
C SER A 64 10.07 17.88 12.20
N SER A 65 10.87 17.68 13.26
CA SER A 65 12.15 18.37 13.43
C SER A 65 13.22 17.91 12.43
N TYR A 66 13.20 16.63 12.07
CA TYR A 66 14.09 16.06 11.05
C TYR A 66 13.65 16.45 9.63
N GLU A 67 12.35 16.53 9.38
CA GLU A 67 11.81 16.96 8.11
C GLU A 67 12.21 18.39 7.76
N GLN A 68 12.21 19.30 8.75
CA GLN A 68 12.71 20.67 8.56
C GLN A 68 14.22 20.72 8.31
N GLN A 69 15.00 19.88 8.99
CA GLN A 69 16.45 19.79 8.77
C GLN A 69 16.76 19.20 7.40
N ILE A 70 16.03 18.16 6.98
CA ILE A 70 16.16 17.55 5.65
C ILE A 70 15.76 18.56 4.56
N ARG A 71 14.67 19.30 4.73
CA ARG A 71 14.27 20.37 3.80
C ARG A 71 15.36 21.44 3.70
N ARG A 72 15.91 21.93 4.81
CA ARG A 72 17.03 22.90 4.82
C ARG A 72 18.30 22.36 4.15
N LEU A 73 18.60 21.06 4.30
CA LEU A 73 19.73 20.43 3.61
C LEU A 73 19.47 20.31 2.11
N VAL A 74 18.25 19.94 1.70
CA VAL A 74 17.84 19.87 0.30
C VAL A 74 17.87 21.27 -0.32
N ASP A 75 17.28 22.28 0.33
CA ASP A 75 17.28 23.66 -0.16
C ASP A 75 18.68 24.26 -0.26
N LYS A 76 19.61 23.85 0.58
CA LYS A 76 21.00 24.32 0.59
C LYS A 76 21.86 23.68 -0.52
N HIS A 77 21.50 22.50 -0.99
CA HIS A 77 22.30 21.74 -1.97
C HIS A 77 21.64 21.65 -3.36
N VAL A 78 20.39 22.12 -3.52
CA VAL A 78 19.68 22.17 -4.80
C VAL A 78 19.71 23.62 -5.31
N ILE A 79 20.83 24.03 -5.86
CA ILE A 79 20.90 25.23 -6.72
C ILE A 79 20.63 24.76 -8.15
N GLY A 80 19.39 24.97 -8.61
CA GLY A 80 19.06 25.15 -10.01
C GLY A 80 19.26 23.99 -10.95
N ASN A 81 18.35 23.03 -10.95
CA ASN A 81 17.90 22.35 -12.17
C ASN A 81 16.48 21.86 -11.93
N GLU A 82 15.60 21.96 -12.94
CA GLU A 82 14.23 21.48 -12.91
C GLU A 82 14.16 20.09 -12.28
N VAL A 83 13.55 20.00 -11.09
CA VAL A 83 13.24 18.74 -10.46
C VAL A 83 12.07 18.15 -11.25
N ARG A 84 12.35 17.33 -12.24
CA ARG A 84 11.42 16.29 -12.66
C ARG A 84 11.37 15.31 -11.50
N GLU A 85 10.19 15.13 -10.89
CA GLU A 85 9.98 14.04 -9.94
C GLU A 85 10.42 12.74 -10.61
N PRO A 86 11.44 12.04 -10.11
CA PRO A 86 11.73 10.71 -10.61
C PRO A 86 10.62 9.81 -10.10
N GLU A 87 9.82 9.26 -11.00
CA GLU A 87 9.07 8.03 -10.77
C GLU A 87 10.08 6.95 -10.42
N GLY A 88 10.28 6.70 -9.14
CA GLY A 88 11.21 5.66 -8.69
C GLY A 88 11.75 5.94 -7.30
N VAL A 89 11.56 4.97 -6.47
CA VAL A 89 12.10 4.82 -5.12
C VAL A 89 13.50 5.43 -5.01
N TYR A 90 13.65 6.41 -4.11
CA TYR A 90 14.96 6.96 -3.77
C TYR A 90 15.87 5.87 -3.24
N LEU A 91 16.80 5.43 -4.09
CA LEU A 91 17.94 4.64 -3.72
C LEU A 91 18.95 5.54 -2.99
N VAL A 92 18.71 5.80 -1.71
CA VAL A 92 19.80 6.21 -0.83
C VAL A 92 20.51 4.93 -0.38
N GLY A 93 21.22 4.32 -1.29
CA GLY A 93 22.10 3.21 -1.02
C GLY A 93 23.42 3.48 -1.72
N SER A 94 24.50 3.23 -1.05
CA SER A 94 25.87 3.38 -1.54
C SER A 94 26.06 2.68 -2.88
N PHE A 95 25.82 3.42 -3.98
CA PHE A 95 26.12 2.97 -5.32
C PHE A 95 27.62 2.67 -5.41
N GLY A 96 27.97 1.42 -5.76
CA GLY A 96 29.32 1.04 -6.12
C GLY A 96 30.24 0.55 -4.99
N GLN A 97 29.77 0.38 -3.77
CA GLN A 97 30.58 -0.26 -2.72
C GLN A 97 30.32 -1.77 -2.65
N ASN A 98 31.39 -2.56 -2.69
CA ASN A 98 31.29 -4.01 -2.52
C ASN A 98 30.84 -4.35 -1.09
N PRO A 99 29.71 -5.07 -0.88
CA PRO A 99 29.23 -5.43 0.47
C PRO A 99 30.24 -6.22 1.29
N GLU A 100 31.18 -6.93 0.66
CA GLU A 100 32.23 -7.69 1.32
C GLU A 100 33.24 -6.80 2.07
N THR A 101 33.30 -5.49 1.73
CA THR A 101 34.20 -4.52 2.39
C THR A 101 33.52 -3.80 3.56
N TRP A 102 32.25 -4.05 3.81
CA TRP A 102 31.51 -3.37 4.87
C TRP A 102 31.71 -4.03 6.23
N SER A 103 31.53 -3.23 7.30
CA SER A 103 31.42 -3.81 8.63
C SER A 103 30.13 -4.63 8.75
N VAL A 104 30.13 -5.64 9.63
CA VAL A 104 28.97 -6.48 9.93
C VAL A 104 27.75 -5.62 10.32
N GLU A 105 27.97 -4.59 11.14
CA GLU A 105 26.92 -3.67 11.57
C GLU A 105 26.33 -2.88 10.39
N LYS A 106 27.18 -2.34 9.52
CA LYS A 106 26.73 -1.63 8.31
C LYS A 106 25.92 -2.55 7.39
N THR A 107 26.38 -3.77 7.17
CA THR A 107 25.70 -4.76 6.32
C THR A 107 24.32 -5.11 6.88
N ARG A 108 24.18 -5.29 8.20
CA ARG A 108 22.89 -5.55 8.86
C ARG A 108 21.95 -4.36 8.74
N ASN A 109 22.43 -3.14 8.99
CA ASN A 109 21.62 -1.92 8.86
C ASN A 109 21.09 -1.74 7.43
N GLU A 110 21.94 -1.95 6.41
CA GLU A 110 21.49 -1.88 5.00
C GLU A 110 20.48 -2.98 4.66
N THR A 111 20.64 -4.18 5.21
CA THR A 111 19.70 -5.29 5.05
C THR A 111 18.32 -4.93 5.64
N ASP A 112 18.29 -4.35 6.84
CA ASP A 112 17.06 -3.92 7.50
C ASP A 112 16.36 -2.78 6.74
N LEU A 113 17.14 -1.86 6.16
CA LEU A 113 16.61 -0.80 5.29
C LEU A 113 15.95 -1.38 4.02
N ILE A 114 16.59 -2.35 3.35
CA ILE A 114 16.01 -3.03 2.18
C ILE A 114 14.72 -3.75 2.59
N ARG A 115 14.74 -4.49 3.69
CA ARG A 115 13.58 -5.23 4.22
C ARG A 115 12.39 -4.31 4.49
N THR A 116 12.66 -3.15 5.12
CA THR A 116 11.63 -2.13 5.41
C THR A 116 11.04 -1.53 4.12
N ARG A 117 11.90 -1.21 3.14
CA ARG A 117 11.45 -0.72 1.83
C ARG A 117 10.61 -1.75 1.10
N LEU A 118 11.05 -3.01 1.04
CA LEU A 118 10.31 -4.11 0.42
C LEU A 118 8.92 -4.25 1.00
N LYS A 119 8.80 -4.25 2.34
CA LYS A 119 7.49 -4.32 3.00
C LYS A 119 6.60 -3.15 2.57
N ARG A 120 7.12 -1.93 2.58
CA ARG A 120 6.37 -0.74 2.17
C ARG A 120 5.95 -0.80 0.70
N THR A 121 6.87 -1.16 -0.20
CA THR A 121 6.58 -1.29 -1.63
C THR A 121 5.49 -2.32 -1.88
N ILE A 122 5.57 -3.51 -1.26
CA ILE A 122 4.57 -4.56 -1.41
C ILE A 122 3.20 -4.11 -0.86
N GLU A 123 3.16 -3.44 0.29
CA GLU A 123 1.91 -3.03 0.92
C GLU A 123 1.26 -1.80 0.26
N GLN A 124 2.05 -0.84 -0.20
CA GLN A 124 1.56 0.46 -0.68
C GLN A 124 1.64 0.61 -2.20
N ASP A 125 2.78 0.27 -2.82
CA ASP A 125 3.00 0.54 -4.23
C ASP A 125 2.35 -0.52 -5.14
N LEU A 126 2.12 -1.75 -4.60
CA LEU A 126 1.42 -2.82 -5.32
C LEU A 126 -0.09 -2.89 -4.99
N ALA A 127 -0.68 -1.82 -4.46
CA ALA A 127 -2.11 -1.80 -4.16
C ALA A 127 -3.00 -1.89 -5.43
N ASP A 128 -2.46 -1.52 -6.59
CA ASP A 128 -3.08 -1.64 -7.91
C ASP A 128 -2.87 -2.99 -8.60
N ASP A 129 -2.12 -3.90 -7.97
CA ASP A 129 -1.86 -5.25 -8.48
C ASP A 129 -1.98 -6.28 -7.34
N PRO A 130 -3.21 -6.70 -6.98
CA PRO A 130 -3.45 -7.59 -5.84
C PRO A 130 -2.73 -8.94 -5.96
N TYR A 131 -2.56 -9.46 -7.18
CA TYR A 131 -1.85 -10.71 -7.41
C TYR A 131 -0.35 -10.57 -7.13
N ALA A 132 0.29 -9.55 -7.70
CA ALA A 132 1.69 -9.25 -7.41
C ALA A 132 1.92 -9.02 -5.91
N ARG A 133 1.01 -8.29 -5.26
CA ARG A 133 1.05 -8.06 -3.81
C ARG A 133 1.00 -9.36 -3.02
N GLN A 134 0.12 -10.29 -3.39
CA GLN A 134 -0.01 -11.59 -2.73
C GLN A 134 1.26 -12.43 -2.92
N VAL A 135 1.74 -12.57 -4.15
CA VAL A 135 2.94 -13.35 -4.49
C VAL A 135 4.17 -12.80 -3.78
N PHE A 136 4.42 -11.50 -3.89
CA PHE A 136 5.60 -10.89 -3.24
C PHE A 136 5.50 -10.86 -1.71
N SER A 137 4.31 -10.81 -1.13
CA SER A 137 4.13 -10.96 0.32
C SER A 137 4.55 -12.35 0.80
N GLU A 138 4.20 -13.38 0.05
CA GLU A 138 4.60 -14.74 0.37
C GLU A 138 6.10 -14.97 0.17
N MET A 139 6.66 -14.48 -0.93
CA MET A 139 8.10 -14.51 -1.18
C MET A 139 8.89 -13.74 -0.09
N LEU A 140 8.36 -12.62 0.41
CA LEU A 140 8.98 -11.88 1.52
C LEU A 140 9.03 -12.71 2.81
N LYS A 141 7.95 -13.43 3.14
CA LYS A 141 7.93 -14.33 4.31
C LYS A 141 8.98 -15.42 4.17
N GLN A 142 9.09 -16.04 2.99
CA GLN A 142 10.10 -17.05 2.70
C GLN A 142 11.52 -16.48 2.79
N ALA A 143 11.77 -15.31 2.21
CA ALA A 143 13.06 -14.64 2.28
C ALA A 143 13.45 -14.26 3.73
N ILE A 144 12.49 -13.89 4.57
CA ILE A 144 12.73 -13.65 6.01
C ILE A 144 13.13 -14.94 6.71
N ALA A 145 12.41 -16.04 6.48
CA ALA A 145 12.72 -17.33 7.09
C ALA A 145 14.09 -17.87 6.64
N GLU A 146 14.45 -17.67 5.37
CA GLU A 146 15.77 -18.03 4.85
C GLU A 146 16.88 -17.15 5.45
N ALA A 147 16.62 -15.85 5.60
CA ALA A 147 17.55 -14.91 6.21
C ALA A 147 17.83 -15.25 7.68
N ASP A 148 16.83 -15.71 8.42
CA ASP A 148 17.00 -16.13 9.82
C ASP A 148 17.98 -17.33 9.92
N ALA A 149 17.95 -18.25 8.96
CA ALA A 149 18.92 -19.33 8.86
C ALA A 149 20.34 -18.86 8.48
N LEU A 150 20.47 -17.67 7.89
CA LEU A 150 21.74 -17.04 7.48
C LEU A 150 22.24 -15.99 8.49
N PHE A 151 21.79 -16.04 9.76
CA PHE A 151 22.09 -15.00 10.76
C PHE A 151 23.60 -14.71 10.93
N ASP A 152 24.42 -15.73 10.85
CA ASP A 152 25.90 -15.63 10.96
C ASP A 152 26.58 -15.18 9.66
N HIS A 153 25.82 -14.95 8.59
CA HIS A 153 26.31 -14.57 7.27
C HIS A 153 25.68 -13.29 6.73
N PRO A 154 25.99 -12.11 7.32
CA PRO A 154 25.34 -10.82 6.97
C PRO A 154 25.38 -10.47 5.49
N VAL A 155 26.50 -10.75 4.82
CA VAL A 155 26.67 -10.47 3.37
C VAL A 155 25.71 -11.33 2.53
N LYS A 156 25.47 -12.58 2.93
CA LYS A 156 24.50 -13.45 2.23
C LYS A 156 23.07 -12.99 2.45
N GLN A 157 22.74 -12.55 3.68
CA GLN A 157 21.42 -11.95 3.97
C GLN A 157 21.19 -10.70 3.11
N TYR A 158 22.17 -9.81 3.04
CA TYR A 158 22.10 -8.63 2.18
C TYR A 158 21.87 -9.00 0.72
N ALA A 159 22.65 -9.94 0.17
CA ALA A 159 22.51 -10.40 -1.22
C ALA A 159 21.12 -11.00 -1.51
N LEU A 160 20.56 -11.78 -0.56
CA LEU A 160 19.22 -12.35 -0.65
C LEU A 160 18.17 -11.24 -0.80
N PHE A 161 18.12 -10.29 0.12
CA PHE A 161 17.14 -9.21 0.07
C PHE A 161 17.39 -8.26 -1.10
N LYS A 162 18.63 -8.04 -1.52
CA LYS A 162 18.95 -7.22 -2.69
C LYS A 162 18.48 -7.85 -3.99
N SER A 163 18.64 -9.18 -4.14
CA SER A 163 18.08 -9.95 -5.24
C SER A 163 16.54 -9.87 -5.26
N PHE A 164 15.92 -10.01 -4.10
CA PHE A 164 14.47 -9.92 -3.98
C PHE A 164 13.96 -8.50 -4.30
N GLU A 165 14.63 -7.44 -3.83
CA GLU A 165 14.33 -6.06 -4.20
C GLU A 165 14.33 -5.84 -5.72
N SER A 166 15.29 -6.43 -6.43
CA SER A 166 15.34 -6.38 -7.88
C SER A 166 14.13 -7.05 -8.55
N LYS A 167 13.67 -8.21 -8.04
CA LYS A 167 12.48 -8.89 -8.55
C LYS A 167 11.21 -8.07 -8.32
N VAL A 168 11.04 -7.51 -7.12
CA VAL A 168 9.88 -6.66 -6.79
C VAL A 168 9.83 -5.42 -7.68
N ASN A 169 10.97 -4.74 -7.87
CA ASN A 169 11.04 -3.53 -8.70
C ASN A 169 10.74 -3.81 -10.18
N LYS A 170 11.17 -4.95 -10.68
CA LYS A 170 10.86 -5.39 -12.06
C LYS A 170 9.47 -6.00 -12.18
N ARG A 171 8.79 -6.22 -11.04
CA ARG A 171 7.56 -7.01 -10.95
C ARG A 171 7.70 -8.37 -11.65
N ASP A 172 8.85 -9.00 -11.45
CA ASP A 172 9.22 -10.28 -12.04
C ASP A 172 8.56 -11.42 -11.25
N ILE A 173 7.47 -11.94 -11.80
CA ILE A 173 6.65 -13.00 -11.22
C ILE A 173 6.61 -14.15 -12.21
N ASP A 174 6.98 -15.33 -11.71
CA ASP A 174 6.92 -16.54 -12.52
C ASP A 174 5.47 -16.86 -12.97
N GLY A 175 5.33 -17.30 -14.21
CA GLY A 175 4.03 -17.68 -14.77
C GLY A 175 3.16 -16.51 -15.27
N ILE A 176 3.72 -15.32 -15.43
CA ILE A 176 3.06 -14.22 -16.17
C ILE A 176 3.43 -14.36 -17.65
N PRO A 177 2.44 -14.46 -18.58
CA PRO A 177 2.70 -14.55 -20.00
C PRO A 177 3.44 -13.34 -20.56
N GLU A 178 4.44 -13.59 -21.42
CA GLU A 178 5.30 -12.55 -22.00
C GLU A 178 4.52 -11.43 -22.70
N ALA A 179 3.38 -11.79 -23.33
CA ALA A 179 2.53 -10.86 -24.07
C ALA A 179 1.99 -9.69 -23.22
N ILE A 180 1.87 -9.86 -21.91
CA ILE A 180 1.32 -8.84 -20.99
C ILE A 180 2.35 -8.30 -19.97
N VAL A 181 3.59 -8.76 -20.01
CA VAL A 181 4.64 -8.30 -19.06
C VAL A 181 4.82 -6.78 -19.10
N SER A 182 4.77 -6.18 -20.28
CA SER A 182 4.92 -4.73 -20.49
C SER A 182 3.66 -3.92 -20.16
N ASN A 183 2.48 -4.55 -20.12
CA ASN A 183 1.21 -3.89 -19.79
C ASN A 183 0.85 -4.13 -18.32
N ALA A 184 1.16 -3.16 -17.47
CA ALA A 184 0.95 -3.27 -16.03
C ALA A 184 -0.53 -3.52 -15.64
N ARG A 185 -1.49 -2.91 -16.37
CA ARG A 185 -2.92 -3.08 -16.07
C ARG A 185 -3.43 -4.45 -16.52
N ALA A 186 -3.12 -4.85 -17.76
CA ALA A 186 -3.50 -6.18 -18.26
C ALA A 186 -2.90 -7.29 -17.38
N ARG A 187 -1.67 -7.11 -16.90
CA ARG A 187 -1.04 -8.04 -15.94
C ARG A 187 -1.80 -8.11 -14.61
N ALA A 188 -2.20 -6.97 -14.06
CA ALA A 188 -2.99 -6.94 -12.83
C ALA A 188 -4.36 -7.62 -13.03
N TYR A 189 -5.01 -7.41 -14.18
CA TYR A 189 -6.28 -8.08 -14.51
C TYR A 189 -6.09 -9.58 -14.74
N TYR A 190 -5.03 -10.00 -15.43
CA TYR A 190 -4.68 -11.43 -15.52
C TYR A 190 -4.47 -12.05 -14.15
N GLY A 191 -3.82 -11.32 -13.24
CA GLY A 191 -3.64 -11.73 -11.85
C GLY A 191 -4.97 -11.97 -11.11
N THR A 192 -6.04 -11.24 -11.44
CA THR A 192 -7.37 -11.48 -10.83
C THR A 192 -7.94 -12.85 -11.21
N PHE A 193 -7.69 -13.33 -12.42
CA PHE A 193 -8.07 -14.70 -12.81
C PHE A 193 -7.29 -15.73 -11.99
N ARG A 194 -5.98 -15.53 -11.79
CA ARG A 194 -5.16 -16.44 -11.00
C ARG A 194 -5.61 -16.51 -9.54
N ILE A 195 -6.00 -15.38 -8.94
CA ILE A 195 -6.59 -15.36 -7.59
C ILE A 195 -7.95 -16.10 -7.58
N ALA A 196 -8.83 -15.80 -8.53
CA ALA A 196 -10.19 -16.33 -8.54
C ALA A 196 -10.27 -17.82 -8.84
N LEU A 197 -9.44 -18.33 -9.73
CA LEU A 197 -9.44 -19.73 -10.17
C LEU A 197 -8.41 -20.60 -9.43
N GLY A 198 -7.37 -19.98 -8.88
CA GLY A 198 -6.27 -20.65 -8.17
C GLY A 198 -5.16 -21.14 -9.09
N GLU A 199 -3.95 -21.25 -8.52
CA GLU A 199 -2.75 -21.66 -9.25
C GLU A 199 -2.85 -23.06 -9.85
N GLU A 200 -3.50 -23.99 -9.17
CA GLU A 200 -3.68 -25.37 -9.64
C GLU A 200 -4.51 -25.44 -10.93
N TYR A 201 -5.43 -24.50 -11.12
CA TYR A 201 -6.21 -24.37 -12.35
C TYR A 201 -5.29 -24.00 -13.51
N PHE A 202 -4.47 -22.98 -13.36
CA PHE A 202 -3.55 -22.49 -14.38
C PHE A 202 -2.46 -23.51 -14.74
N GLN A 203 -1.98 -24.29 -13.78
CA GLN A 203 -1.01 -25.38 -14.06
C GLN A 203 -1.55 -26.47 -14.98
N LYS A 204 -2.88 -26.62 -15.08
CA LYS A 204 -3.54 -27.64 -15.91
C LYS A 204 -3.92 -27.12 -17.29
N LEU A 205 -3.85 -25.80 -17.51
CA LEU A 205 -4.19 -25.22 -18.81
C LEU A 205 -3.15 -25.56 -19.87
N ASN A 206 -3.63 -25.78 -21.09
CA ASN A 206 -2.76 -25.78 -22.25
C ASN A 206 -2.49 -24.35 -22.72
N LYS A 207 -1.55 -24.16 -23.66
CA LYS A 207 -1.15 -22.83 -24.13
C LYS A 207 -2.29 -22.06 -24.80
N ASP A 208 -3.17 -22.74 -25.54
CA ASP A 208 -4.29 -22.09 -26.22
C ASP A 208 -5.37 -21.63 -25.23
N GLU A 209 -5.56 -22.37 -24.14
CA GLU A 209 -6.45 -21.98 -23.06
C GLU A 209 -5.89 -20.80 -22.26
N GLU A 210 -4.58 -20.78 -21.99
CA GLU A 210 -3.93 -19.67 -21.32
C GLU A 210 -4.00 -18.37 -22.13
N VAL A 211 -3.81 -18.44 -23.46
CA VAL A 211 -3.94 -17.28 -24.37
C VAL A 211 -5.31 -16.62 -24.24
N ARG A 212 -6.39 -17.38 -24.06
CA ARG A 212 -7.74 -16.81 -23.85
C ARG A 212 -7.81 -15.91 -22.61
N PHE A 213 -7.15 -16.28 -21.53
CA PHE A 213 -7.08 -15.43 -20.32
C PHE A 213 -6.23 -14.19 -20.55
N VAL A 214 -5.19 -14.29 -21.36
CA VAL A 214 -4.35 -13.14 -21.77
C VAL A 214 -5.17 -12.16 -22.61
N ASP A 215 -5.87 -12.66 -23.64
CA ASP A 215 -6.71 -11.84 -24.52
C ASP A 215 -7.85 -11.19 -23.73
N GLU A 216 -8.46 -11.91 -22.79
CA GLU A 216 -9.51 -11.36 -21.94
C GLU A 216 -8.95 -10.27 -20.98
N ALA A 217 -7.74 -10.44 -20.43
CA ALA A 217 -7.10 -9.42 -19.61
C ALA A 217 -6.82 -8.13 -20.39
N ILE A 218 -6.45 -8.24 -21.67
CA ILE A 218 -6.29 -7.10 -22.57
C ILE A 218 -7.65 -6.46 -22.89
N THR A 219 -8.67 -7.28 -23.11
CA THR A 219 -10.05 -6.82 -23.35
C THR A 219 -10.60 -6.06 -22.14
N ILE A 220 -10.35 -6.57 -20.92
CA ILE A 220 -10.71 -5.89 -19.67
C ILE A 220 -10.05 -4.51 -19.62
N ASP A 221 -8.77 -4.39 -19.96
CA ASP A 221 -8.06 -3.12 -19.98
C ASP A 221 -8.73 -2.10 -20.91
N GLY A 222 -9.11 -2.51 -22.12
CA GLY A 222 -9.85 -1.67 -23.08
C GLY A 222 -11.22 -1.22 -22.55
N ILE A 223 -12.00 -2.14 -21.98
CA ILE A 223 -13.32 -1.82 -21.40
C ILE A 223 -13.21 -0.85 -20.24
N VAL A 224 -12.24 -1.05 -19.33
CA VAL A 224 -12.00 -0.16 -18.20
C VAL A 224 -11.56 1.22 -18.68
N GLU A 225 -10.67 1.28 -19.67
CA GLU A 225 -10.20 2.54 -20.25
C GLU A 225 -11.34 3.34 -20.89
N GLN A 226 -12.21 2.66 -21.66
CA GLN A 226 -13.40 3.26 -22.25
C GLN A 226 -14.38 3.75 -21.17
N ALA A 227 -14.69 2.94 -20.17
CA ALA A 227 -15.59 3.31 -19.08
C ALA A 227 -15.10 4.55 -18.31
N VAL A 228 -13.78 4.64 -18.03
CA VAL A 228 -13.17 5.80 -17.38
C VAL A 228 -13.21 7.04 -18.27
N ALA A 229 -12.99 6.88 -19.59
CA ALA A 229 -13.04 8.02 -20.53
C ALA A 229 -14.46 8.58 -20.69
N GLU A 230 -15.47 7.72 -20.77
CA GLU A 230 -16.87 8.12 -20.99
C GLU A 230 -17.53 8.67 -19.71
N HIS A 231 -17.16 8.21 -18.53
CA HIS A 231 -17.80 8.52 -17.25
C HIS A 231 -16.88 9.18 -16.23
N SER A 232 -15.89 9.94 -16.66
CA SER A 232 -14.80 10.50 -15.84
C SER A 232 -15.24 11.27 -14.58
N LEU A 233 -16.48 11.76 -14.53
CA LEU A 233 -17.01 12.59 -13.45
C LEU A 233 -17.76 11.79 -12.35
N ASN A 234 -18.15 10.55 -12.62
CA ASN A 234 -18.96 9.75 -11.69
C ASN A 234 -18.42 8.32 -11.54
N GLN A 235 -17.87 8.03 -10.39
CA GLN A 235 -17.32 6.71 -10.08
C GLN A 235 -18.37 5.58 -10.18
N GLN A 236 -19.63 5.85 -9.80
CA GLN A 236 -20.69 4.82 -9.88
C GLN A 236 -21.02 4.45 -11.31
N ASP A 237 -21.00 5.42 -12.23
CA ASP A 237 -21.26 5.17 -13.65
C ASP A 237 -20.10 4.40 -14.29
N ILE A 238 -18.84 4.71 -13.90
CA ILE A 238 -17.66 3.93 -14.32
C ILE A 238 -17.84 2.46 -13.91
N GLU A 239 -18.17 2.21 -12.62
CA GLU A 239 -18.36 0.86 -12.11
C GLU A 239 -19.52 0.11 -12.79
N ALA A 240 -20.63 0.80 -13.04
CA ALA A 240 -21.77 0.22 -13.77
C ALA A 240 -21.40 -0.13 -15.21
N ALA A 241 -20.66 0.73 -15.90
CA ALA A 241 -20.18 0.48 -17.26
C ALA A 241 -19.21 -0.71 -17.32
N ILE A 242 -18.26 -0.79 -16.37
CA ILE A 242 -17.34 -1.93 -16.23
C ILE A 242 -18.12 -3.23 -16.01
N ARG A 243 -19.07 -3.27 -15.05
CA ARG A 243 -19.89 -4.46 -14.80
C ARG A 243 -20.67 -4.90 -16.04
N LYS A 244 -21.30 -3.95 -16.73
CA LYS A 244 -22.08 -4.21 -17.95
C LYS A 244 -21.21 -4.74 -19.08
N GLY A 245 -20.02 -4.17 -19.27
CA GLY A 245 -19.10 -4.55 -20.35
C GLY A 245 -18.45 -5.91 -20.13
N LEU A 246 -18.06 -6.24 -18.89
CA LEU A 246 -17.31 -7.45 -18.59
C LEU A 246 -18.17 -8.69 -18.37
N LEU A 247 -19.39 -8.54 -17.83
CA LEU A 247 -20.19 -9.68 -17.41
C LEU A 247 -20.47 -10.71 -18.51
N PRO A 248 -20.83 -10.34 -19.76
CA PRO A 248 -21.11 -11.31 -20.79
C PRO A 248 -19.91 -12.20 -21.14
N ASN A 249 -18.72 -11.59 -21.30
CA ASN A 249 -17.50 -12.29 -21.68
C ASN A 249 -17.04 -13.22 -20.55
N LEU A 250 -16.95 -12.68 -19.33
CA LEU A 250 -16.48 -13.43 -18.16
C LEU A 250 -17.46 -14.54 -17.77
N PHE A 251 -18.76 -14.33 -17.92
CA PHE A 251 -19.74 -15.39 -17.67
C PHE A 251 -19.51 -16.60 -18.58
N GLY A 252 -19.26 -16.34 -19.88
CA GLY A 252 -18.96 -17.41 -20.84
C GLY A 252 -17.64 -18.14 -20.57
N LEU A 253 -16.65 -17.45 -20.00
CA LEU A 253 -15.31 -18.00 -19.78
C LEU A 253 -15.19 -18.79 -18.45
N ILE A 254 -15.72 -18.25 -17.36
CA ILE A 254 -15.46 -18.74 -15.98
C ILE A 254 -16.73 -18.95 -15.14
N GLY A 255 -17.90 -18.74 -15.71
CA GLY A 255 -19.19 -18.86 -15.01
C GLY A 255 -19.50 -17.69 -14.08
N MET A 256 -20.77 -17.62 -13.63
CA MET A 256 -21.32 -16.43 -12.95
C MET A 256 -20.63 -16.07 -11.64
N SER A 257 -20.31 -17.07 -10.80
CA SER A 257 -19.72 -16.81 -9.48
C SER A 257 -18.32 -16.20 -9.61
N LYS A 258 -17.47 -16.82 -10.43
CA LYS A 258 -16.09 -16.37 -10.65
C LYS A 258 -16.03 -15.07 -11.45
N ALA A 259 -16.94 -14.88 -12.41
CA ALA A 259 -17.06 -13.62 -13.13
C ALA A 259 -17.33 -12.44 -12.19
N LYS A 260 -18.21 -12.59 -11.21
CA LYS A 260 -18.45 -11.54 -10.20
C LYS A 260 -17.21 -11.24 -9.37
N GLU A 261 -16.50 -12.28 -8.90
CA GLU A 261 -15.26 -12.11 -8.13
C GLU A 261 -14.20 -11.32 -8.92
N VAL A 262 -14.01 -11.68 -10.20
CA VAL A 262 -13.07 -10.98 -11.08
C VAL A 262 -13.51 -9.54 -11.34
N ILE A 263 -14.78 -9.30 -11.65
CA ILE A 263 -15.31 -7.94 -11.89
C ILE A 263 -15.11 -7.07 -10.64
N ASP A 264 -15.40 -7.57 -9.46
CA ASP A 264 -15.22 -6.82 -8.22
C ASP A 264 -13.73 -6.48 -7.99
N ALA A 265 -12.83 -7.41 -8.27
CA ALA A 265 -11.39 -7.17 -8.20
C ALA A 265 -10.92 -6.11 -9.23
N VAL A 266 -11.40 -6.19 -10.48
CA VAL A 266 -11.12 -5.18 -11.53
C VAL A 266 -11.58 -3.79 -11.11
N ILE A 267 -12.78 -3.67 -10.52
CA ILE A 267 -13.30 -2.41 -10.00
C ILE A 267 -12.41 -1.86 -8.88
N GLN A 268 -11.94 -2.71 -7.96
CA GLN A 268 -11.02 -2.27 -6.90
C GLN A 268 -9.69 -1.78 -7.46
N ILE A 269 -9.10 -2.48 -8.43
CA ILE A 269 -7.88 -2.04 -9.13
C ILE A 269 -8.11 -0.67 -9.78
N THR A 270 -9.26 -0.50 -10.46
CA THR A 270 -9.63 0.77 -11.11
C THR A 270 -9.75 1.91 -10.09
N ARG A 271 -10.41 1.69 -8.95
CA ARG A 271 -10.52 2.68 -7.85
C ARG A 271 -9.16 3.14 -7.35
N VAL A 272 -8.24 2.19 -7.12
CA VAL A 272 -6.87 2.51 -6.68
C VAL A 272 -6.14 3.31 -7.75
N GLY A 273 -6.24 2.94 -9.02
CA GLY A 273 -5.63 3.65 -10.13
C GLY A 273 -6.15 5.09 -10.28
N LEU A 274 -7.47 5.30 -10.15
CA LEU A 274 -8.07 6.63 -10.20
C LEU A 274 -7.66 7.50 -9.00
N SER A 275 -7.58 6.93 -7.80
CA SER A 275 -7.16 7.67 -6.60
C SER A 275 -5.72 8.16 -6.67
N ARG A 276 -4.84 7.47 -7.40
CA ARG A 276 -3.44 7.87 -7.63
C ARG A 276 -3.29 8.96 -8.69
N ARG A 277 -4.18 9.01 -9.68
CA ARG A 277 -4.17 10.07 -10.71
C ARG A 277 -4.61 11.44 -10.16
N ASN A 278 -5.37 11.43 -9.07
CA ASN A 278 -5.93 12.64 -8.45
C ASN A 278 -5.07 13.20 -7.31
N ARG A 279 -3.90 12.61 -7.05
CA ARG A 279 -2.89 13.09 -6.09
C ARG A 279 -1.74 13.73 -6.83
#